data_5b4a7b2f9a878b397b798a587110d353
#
_entry.id   5b4a7b2f9a878b397b798a587110d353
#
_cell.length_a   1.000
_cell.length_b   1.000
_cell.length_c   1.000
_cell.angle_alpha   90.00
_cell.angle_beta   90.00
_cell.angle_gamma   90.00
#
_symmetry.space_group_name_H-M   'P 1'
#
loop_
_entity.id
_entity.type
_entity.pdbx_description
1 polymer ?
#
loop_
_entity_poly.entity_id
_entity_poly.type
_entity_poly.pdbx_seq_one_letter_code
_entity_poly.pdbx_strand_id
1 'polypeptide(L)'
;RSPQAAQNFYEDLLDLTDAEVWLRSRATGEFANLNLLHLVLAAYVRTVAVMPGINRYISGGKLYARNGITVVISAAKNESDRRSARFVKVDFTPNDTIYDVYRKVGAAVQQLKAGNSLATATPFPESLLKMPRPFIHFAFWCLRKLDEYDRLPVKYRDCSPDHGSLLISSLAAHGVRPTYMCLGDFGHLPMSLSISTNTLGDRRALSFRVVSDSRVADVYYFTEAFKYFKQVLNNPALLEQGP
;
A
#
# COMPACT_ATOMS: atom_id res chain seq x y z
N ARG A 1 -10.66 -13.76 -16.08
CA ARG A 1 -10.50 -14.31 -14.72
C ARG A 1 -10.78 -13.17 -13.72
N SER A 2 -11.43 -13.48 -12.59
CA SER A 2 -11.60 -12.50 -11.51
C SER A 2 -10.25 -12.19 -10.84
N PRO A 3 -10.07 -11.01 -10.18
CA PRO A 3 -8.88 -10.71 -9.39
C PRO A 3 -8.56 -11.81 -8.38
N GLN A 4 -9.57 -12.33 -7.69
CA GLN A 4 -9.43 -13.38 -6.68
C GLN A 4 -8.86 -14.70 -7.22
N ALA A 5 -9.16 -15.05 -8.49
CA ALA A 5 -8.65 -16.27 -9.12
C ALA A 5 -7.24 -16.11 -9.74
N ALA A 6 -6.63 -14.94 -9.61
CA ALA A 6 -5.36 -14.60 -10.24
C ALA A 6 -4.35 -14.05 -9.23
N GLN A 7 -4.49 -14.39 -7.94
CA GLN A 7 -3.59 -13.92 -6.89
C GLN A 7 -2.39 -14.84 -6.72
N ASN A 8 -1.21 -14.25 -6.64
CA ASN A 8 0.03 -14.90 -6.21
C ASN A 8 0.34 -14.46 -4.79
N PHE A 9 0.76 -15.41 -3.98
CA PHE A 9 1.13 -15.22 -2.58
C PHE A 9 2.64 -15.40 -2.43
N TYR A 10 3.29 -14.41 -1.84
CA TYR A 10 4.73 -14.43 -1.61
C TYR A 10 5.01 -14.03 -0.16
N GLU A 11 5.93 -14.74 0.50
CA GLU A 11 6.43 -14.37 1.82
C GLU A 11 7.95 -14.48 1.87
N ASP A 12 8.57 -13.61 2.64
CA ASP A 12 10.01 -13.67 2.86
C ASP A 12 10.39 -13.02 4.20
N LEU A 13 11.61 -13.27 4.60
CA LEU A 13 12.27 -12.74 5.79
C LEU A 13 13.55 -12.03 5.37
N LEU A 14 13.74 -10.81 5.85
CA LEU A 14 14.92 -10.00 5.58
C LEU A 14 15.58 -9.58 6.91
N ASP A 15 16.90 -9.80 7.05
CA ASP A 15 17.67 -9.28 8.18
C ASP A 15 17.66 -7.74 8.14
N LEU A 16 17.30 -7.12 9.26
CA LEU A 16 17.21 -5.65 9.39
C LEU A 16 18.43 -5.03 10.05
N THR A 17 19.43 -5.79 10.41
CA THR A 17 20.56 -5.31 11.24
C THR A 17 21.19 -4.05 10.66
N ASP A 18 21.59 -4.09 9.39
CA ASP A 18 22.24 -2.95 8.73
C ASP A 18 21.25 -1.80 8.45
N ALA A 19 20.03 -2.14 8.07
CA ALA A 19 18.97 -1.17 7.82
C ALA A 19 18.56 -0.42 9.09
N GLU A 20 18.50 -1.08 10.25
CA GLU A 20 18.21 -0.44 11.53
C GLU A 20 19.34 0.47 11.99
N VAL A 21 20.61 0.04 11.83
CA VAL A 21 21.76 0.88 12.15
C VAL A 21 21.74 2.15 11.30
N TRP A 22 21.49 2.01 10.01
CA TRP A 22 21.37 3.13 9.09
C TRP A 22 20.19 4.05 9.48
N LEU A 23 18.99 3.51 9.74
CA LEU A 23 17.83 4.29 10.16
C LEU A 23 18.12 5.09 11.44
N ARG A 24 18.73 4.48 12.45
CA ARG A 24 19.10 5.16 13.70
C ARG A 24 20.10 6.30 13.45
N SER A 25 21.03 6.12 12.53
CA SER A 25 22.01 7.17 12.18
C SER A 25 21.38 8.38 11.50
N ARG A 26 20.25 8.19 10.79
CA ARG A 26 19.52 9.24 10.05
C ARG A 26 18.32 9.79 10.80
N ALA A 27 17.84 9.10 11.84
CA ALA A 27 16.71 9.55 12.67
C ALA A 27 17.11 10.69 13.61
N THR A 28 17.49 11.85 13.05
CA THR A 28 17.94 13.04 13.81
C THR A 28 17.19 14.29 13.34
N GLY A 29 17.06 15.27 14.22
CA GLY A 29 16.43 16.56 13.91
C GLY A 29 15.00 16.41 13.36
N GLU A 30 14.76 16.95 12.17
CA GLU A 30 13.45 16.87 11.48
C GLU A 30 13.00 15.43 11.26
N PHE A 31 13.94 14.49 11.08
CA PHE A 31 13.68 13.10 10.74
C PHE A 31 13.70 12.15 11.94
N ALA A 32 13.57 12.66 13.17
CA ALA A 32 13.63 11.87 14.41
C ALA A 32 12.65 10.67 14.45
N ASN A 33 11.53 10.74 13.73
CA ASN A 33 10.54 9.66 13.65
C ASN A 33 10.68 8.80 12.39
N LEU A 34 11.82 8.87 11.69
CA LEU A 34 12.10 7.99 10.55
C LEU A 34 12.11 6.54 11.03
N ASN A 35 11.35 5.70 10.36
CA ASN A 35 11.14 4.31 10.79
C ASN A 35 11.07 3.33 9.62
N LEU A 36 10.94 2.05 9.94
CA LEU A 36 10.89 0.96 8.98
C LEU A 36 9.79 1.12 7.92
N LEU A 37 8.63 1.67 8.27
CA LEU A 37 7.55 1.90 7.29
C LEU A 37 8.01 2.88 6.20
N HIS A 38 8.69 3.97 6.56
CA HIS A 38 9.21 4.93 5.59
C HIS A 38 10.26 4.29 4.68
N LEU A 39 11.12 3.43 5.24
CA LEU A 39 12.14 2.70 4.49
C LEU A 39 11.49 1.76 3.46
N VAL A 40 10.50 0.97 3.88
CA VAL A 40 9.77 0.04 3.01
C VAL A 40 9.02 0.79 1.91
N LEU A 41 8.39 1.92 2.23
CA LEU A 41 7.69 2.77 1.26
C LEU A 41 8.66 3.37 0.23
N ALA A 42 9.79 3.90 0.69
CA ALA A 42 10.80 4.46 -0.21
C ALA A 42 11.41 3.38 -1.12
N ALA A 43 11.68 2.17 -0.59
CA ALA A 43 12.13 1.04 -1.38
C ALA A 43 11.09 0.61 -2.42
N TYR A 44 9.79 0.64 -2.08
CA TYR A 44 8.72 0.36 -3.03
C TYR A 44 8.67 1.42 -4.14
N VAL A 45 8.70 2.71 -3.79
CA VAL A 45 8.70 3.81 -4.77
C VAL A 45 9.88 3.67 -5.73
N ARG A 46 11.08 3.38 -5.22
CA ARG A 46 12.28 3.12 -6.00
C ARG A 46 12.12 1.90 -6.91
N THR A 47 11.51 0.83 -6.41
CA THR A 47 11.26 -0.38 -7.20
C THR A 47 10.30 -0.09 -8.35
N VAL A 48 9.24 0.69 -8.13
CA VAL A 48 8.33 1.11 -9.20
C VAL A 48 9.01 2.00 -10.22
N ALA A 49 9.92 2.90 -9.80
CA ALA A 49 10.68 3.77 -10.69
C ALA A 49 11.53 2.97 -11.69
N VAL A 50 12.17 1.88 -11.22
CA VAL A 50 13.02 1.01 -12.05
C VAL A 50 12.20 -0.04 -12.80
N MET A 51 11.15 -0.56 -12.16
CA MET A 51 10.31 -1.64 -12.68
C MET A 51 8.82 -1.24 -12.71
N PRO A 52 8.41 -0.33 -13.61
CA PRO A 52 7.06 0.25 -13.63
C PRO A 52 5.95 -0.78 -13.95
N GLY A 53 6.31 -1.98 -14.40
CA GLY A 53 5.36 -3.05 -14.68
C GLY A 53 4.55 -3.52 -13.48
N ILE A 54 5.06 -3.36 -12.24
CA ILE A 54 4.31 -3.69 -11.02
C ILE A 54 3.25 -2.64 -10.67
N ASN A 55 3.31 -1.45 -11.28
CA ASN A 55 2.38 -0.33 -11.05
C ASN A 55 1.37 -0.19 -12.20
N ARG A 56 0.86 -1.31 -12.68
CA ARG A 56 -0.19 -1.37 -13.70
C ARG A 56 -1.50 -1.80 -13.07
N TYR A 57 -2.59 -1.63 -13.80
CA TYR A 57 -3.92 -2.09 -13.39
C TYR A 57 -4.75 -2.55 -14.59
N ILE A 58 -5.81 -3.28 -14.31
CA ILE A 58 -6.72 -3.77 -15.34
C ILE A 58 -8.05 -3.05 -15.21
N SER A 59 -8.52 -2.52 -16.34
CA SER A 59 -9.85 -1.93 -16.46
C SER A 59 -10.46 -2.33 -17.80
N GLY A 60 -11.73 -2.73 -17.81
CA GLY A 60 -12.43 -3.16 -19.02
C GLY A 60 -11.72 -4.31 -19.77
N GLY A 61 -11.00 -5.17 -19.04
CA GLY A 61 -10.21 -6.27 -19.63
C GLY A 61 -8.90 -5.85 -20.31
N LYS A 62 -8.51 -4.59 -20.21
CA LYS A 62 -7.25 -4.05 -20.76
C LYS A 62 -6.29 -3.67 -19.64
N LEU A 63 -5.00 -3.79 -19.92
CA LEU A 63 -3.91 -3.42 -19.02
C LEU A 63 -3.51 -1.96 -19.24
N TYR A 64 -3.47 -1.19 -18.15
CA TYR A 64 -3.09 0.22 -18.15
C TYR A 64 -1.90 0.47 -17.23
N ALA A 65 -1.02 1.39 -17.60
CA ALA A 65 0.03 1.92 -16.73
C ALA A 65 -0.53 3.09 -15.90
N ARG A 66 -0.10 3.20 -14.64
CA ARG A 66 -0.41 4.38 -13.82
C ARG A 66 0.62 5.48 -14.05
N ASN A 67 0.16 6.73 -14.03
CA ASN A 67 1.04 7.89 -14.18
C ASN A 67 1.70 8.31 -12.86
N GLY A 68 1.17 7.86 -11.72
CA GLY A 68 1.68 8.16 -10.37
C GLY A 68 1.73 6.90 -9.51
N ILE A 69 2.28 7.04 -8.31
CA ILE A 69 2.39 5.97 -7.33
C ILE A 69 1.53 6.35 -6.12
N THR A 70 0.32 5.81 -6.04
CA THR A 70 -0.60 6.04 -4.91
C THR A 70 -0.53 4.88 -3.95
N VAL A 71 0.02 5.09 -2.76
CA VAL A 71 0.06 4.06 -1.72
C VAL A 71 -1.04 4.28 -0.71
N VAL A 72 -1.75 3.20 -0.40
CA VAL A 72 -2.79 3.15 0.61
C VAL A 72 -2.21 2.54 1.88
N ILE A 73 -2.12 3.32 2.94
CA ILE A 73 -1.58 2.88 4.23
C ILE A 73 -2.75 2.57 5.17
N SER A 74 -2.80 1.34 5.67
CA SER A 74 -3.74 0.96 6.72
C SER A 74 -3.20 1.41 8.08
N ALA A 75 -3.94 2.30 8.75
CA ALA A 75 -3.61 2.81 10.08
C ALA A 75 -4.69 2.42 11.08
N ALA A 76 -4.30 2.00 12.28
CA ALA A 76 -5.24 1.81 13.39
C ALA A 76 -5.73 3.18 13.91
N LYS A 77 -7.03 3.31 14.16
CA LYS A 77 -7.64 4.58 14.55
C LYS A 77 -7.18 5.08 15.93
N ASN A 78 -7.15 4.22 16.91
CA ASN A 78 -6.63 4.44 18.28
C ASN A 78 -6.48 3.06 18.94
N GLU A 79 -5.66 2.95 19.98
CA GLU A 79 -5.54 1.70 20.76
C GLU A 79 -6.85 1.23 21.41
N SER A 80 -7.79 2.16 21.66
CA SER A 80 -9.09 1.88 22.25
C SER A 80 -10.17 1.48 21.23
N ASP A 81 -10.05 1.85 19.95
CA ASP A 81 -11.05 1.56 18.91
C ASP A 81 -10.43 0.68 17.80
N ARG A 82 -10.14 -0.57 18.18
CA ARG A 82 -9.53 -1.59 17.31
C ARG A 82 -10.44 -2.10 16.19
N ARG A 83 -11.69 -1.62 16.09
CA ARG A 83 -12.71 -2.17 15.20
C ARG A 83 -12.77 -1.54 13.81
N SER A 84 -12.11 -0.42 13.57
CA SER A 84 -12.10 0.23 12.26
C SER A 84 -10.69 0.61 11.82
N ALA A 85 -10.19 -0.08 10.80
CA ALA A 85 -9.00 0.37 10.10
C ALA A 85 -9.33 1.67 9.34
N ARG A 86 -8.46 2.66 9.46
CA ARG A 86 -8.49 3.85 8.60
C ARG A 86 -7.45 3.69 7.52
N PHE A 87 -7.80 4.12 6.34
CA PHE A 87 -6.91 4.10 5.21
C PHE A 87 -6.47 5.53 4.89
N VAL A 88 -5.19 5.71 4.64
CA VAL A 88 -4.59 6.97 4.23
C VAL A 88 -3.98 6.78 2.86
N LYS A 89 -4.34 7.61 1.90
CA LYS A 89 -3.69 7.64 0.59
C LYS A 89 -2.57 8.65 0.58
N VAL A 90 -1.44 8.24 0.03
CA VAL A 90 -0.27 9.09 -0.15
C VAL A 90 0.23 8.94 -1.59
N ASP A 91 0.38 10.06 -2.27
CA ASP A 91 0.86 10.08 -3.65
C ASP A 91 2.35 10.36 -3.69
N PHE A 92 3.08 9.50 -4.40
CA PHE A 92 4.51 9.58 -4.60
C PHE A 92 4.84 9.78 -6.07
N THR A 93 6.01 10.36 -6.29
CA THR A 93 6.63 10.44 -7.61
C THR A 93 7.81 9.47 -7.69
N PRO A 94 8.19 8.97 -8.88
CA PRO A 94 9.32 8.07 -9.03
C PRO A 94 10.65 8.61 -8.47
N ASN A 95 10.78 9.94 -8.43
CA ASN A 95 12.01 10.63 -7.98
C ASN A 95 12.03 10.91 -6.47
N ASP A 96 10.99 10.54 -5.73
CA ASP A 96 10.93 10.81 -4.29
C ASP A 96 12.04 10.06 -3.53
N THR A 97 12.74 10.79 -2.69
CA THR A 97 13.73 10.27 -1.75
C THR A 97 13.05 9.76 -0.48
N ILE A 98 13.79 9.09 0.40
CA ILE A 98 13.25 8.64 1.70
C ILE A 98 12.79 9.84 2.56
N TYR A 99 13.42 10.98 2.42
CA TYR A 99 13.05 12.21 3.12
C TYR A 99 11.73 12.81 2.61
N ASP A 100 11.51 12.74 1.30
CA ASP A 100 10.23 13.16 0.69
C ASP A 100 9.10 12.21 1.10
N VAL A 101 9.37 10.90 1.11
CA VAL A 101 8.43 9.89 1.61
C VAL A 101 8.05 10.17 3.06
N TYR A 102 9.03 10.47 3.93
CA TYR A 102 8.79 10.81 5.32
C TYR A 102 7.87 12.04 5.47
N ARG A 103 8.14 13.12 4.74
CA ARG A 103 7.34 14.36 4.78
C ARG A 103 5.92 14.11 4.30
N LYS A 104 5.75 13.41 3.17
CA LYS A 104 4.43 13.12 2.59
C LYS A 104 3.58 12.22 3.50
N VAL A 105 4.17 11.17 4.06
CA VAL A 105 3.48 10.29 5.03
C VAL A 105 3.12 11.07 6.29
N GLY A 106 4.04 11.88 6.83
CA GLY A 106 3.80 12.71 8.00
C GLY A 106 2.64 13.68 7.80
N ALA A 107 2.60 14.39 6.67
CA ALA A 107 1.51 15.29 6.31
C ALA A 107 0.16 14.56 6.20
N ALA A 108 0.13 13.40 5.57
CA ALA A 108 -1.08 12.59 5.41
C ALA A 108 -1.61 12.07 6.77
N VAL A 109 -0.72 11.63 7.66
CA VAL A 109 -1.09 11.19 9.03
C VAL A 109 -1.61 12.37 9.87
N GLN A 110 -1.03 13.56 9.73
CA GLN A 110 -1.53 14.77 10.40
C GLN A 110 -2.93 15.15 9.94
N GLN A 111 -3.20 15.11 8.63
CA GLN A 111 -4.53 15.33 8.06
C GLN A 111 -5.55 14.31 8.58
N LEU A 112 -5.16 13.04 8.72
CA LEU A 112 -5.99 11.99 9.31
C LEU A 112 -6.36 12.32 10.76
N LYS A 113 -5.40 12.78 11.58
CA LYS A 113 -5.61 13.15 12.99
C LYS A 113 -6.50 14.39 13.12
N ALA A 114 -6.39 15.35 12.21
CA ALA A 114 -7.23 16.56 12.15
C ALA A 114 -8.69 16.29 11.72
N GLY A 115 -9.04 15.04 11.42
CA GLY A 115 -10.41 14.68 11.00
C GLY A 115 -10.74 15.00 9.55
N ASN A 116 -9.80 15.58 8.80
CA ASN A 116 -9.95 15.93 7.38
C ASN A 116 -9.70 14.75 6.42
N SER A 117 -9.78 13.52 6.91
CA SER A 117 -9.47 12.37 6.07
C SER A 117 -10.60 12.07 5.07
N LEU A 118 -10.32 12.24 3.81
CA LEU A 118 -11.10 11.69 2.70
C LEU A 118 -11.33 10.16 2.84
N ALA A 119 -10.42 9.49 3.54
CA ALA A 119 -10.41 8.04 3.72
C ALA A 119 -11.40 7.50 4.76
N THR A 120 -12.19 8.33 5.44
CA THR A 120 -13.16 7.88 6.46
C THR A 120 -14.61 8.03 5.98
N ALA A 121 -14.84 8.72 4.89
CA ALA A 121 -16.16 8.77 4.29
C ALA A 121 -16.40 7.40 3.65
N THR A 122 -17.33 6.62 4.20
CA THR A 122 -17.95 5.56 3.43
C THR A 122 -18.36 6.19 2.10
N PRO A 123 -17.90 5.70 0.94
CA PRO A 123 -18.22 6.33 -0.35
C PRO A 123 -19.72 6.31 -0.65
N PHE A 124 -20.49 5.67 0.23
CA PHE A 124 -21.93 5.53 0.12
C PHE A 124 -22.64 6.44 1.12
N PRO A 125 -23.54 7.31 0.67
CA PRO A 125 -24.38 8.07 1.57
C PRO A 125 -25.20 7.11 2.45
N GLU A 126 -25.29 7.39 3.74
CA GLU A 126 -26.08 6.57 4.68
C GLU A 126 -27.53 6.37 4.21
N SER A 127 -28.05 7.29 3.41
CA SER A 127 -29.36 7.18 2.77
C SER A 127 -29.48 5.96 1.85
N LEU A 128 -28.38 5.54 1.20
CA LEU A 128 -28.37 4.36 0.34
C LEU A 128 -28.57 3.08 1.15
N LEU A 129 -28.02 3.02 2.37
CA LEU A 129 -28.14 1.86 3.27
C LEU A 129 -29.57 1.71 3.80
N LYS A 130 -30.40 2.74 3.76
CA LYS A 130 -31.82 2.71 4.17
C LYS A 130 -32.75 2.26 3.03
N MET A 131 -32.24 2.08 1.81
CA MET A 131 -33.04 1.61 0.68
C MET A 131 -33.35 0.11 0.75
N PRO A 132 -34.43 -0.36 0.10
CA PRO A 132 -34.72 -1.78 -0.02
C PRO A 132 -33.56 -2.54 -0.69
N ARG A 133 -33.29 -3.75 -0.23
CA ARG A 133 -32.19 -4.60 -0.69
C ARG A 133 -31.98 -4.66 -2.22
N PRO A 134 -33.04 -4.82 -3.07
CA PRO A 134 -32.83 -4.90 -4.52
C PRO A 134 -32.21 -3.60 -5.09
N PHE A 135 -32.58 -2.45 -4.56
CA PHE A 135 -32.00 -1.17 -4.99
C PHE A 135 -30.52 -1.03 -4.58
N ILE A 136 -30.18 -1.50 -3.39
CA ILE A 136 -28.81 -1.54 -2.90
C ILE A 136 -27.95 -2.42 -3.84
N HIS A 137 -28.42 -3.63 -4.15
CA HIS A 137 -27.73 -4.55 -5.06
C HIS A 137 -27.56 -3.94 -6.47
N PHE A 138 -28.58 -3.30 -6.99
CA PHE A 138 -28.53 -2.62 -8.29
C PHE A 138 -27.51 -1.47 -8.28
N ALA A 139 -27.51 -0.64 -7.23
CA ALA A 139 -26.56 0.47 -7.09
C ALA A 139 -25.10 -0.05 -7.02
N PHE A 140 -24.85 -1.10 -6.23
CA PHE A 140 -23.52 -1.74 -6.18
C PHE A 140 -23.13 -2.36 -7.52
N TRP A 141 -24.06 -2.98 -8.22
CA TRP A 141 -23.82 -3.52 -9.55
C TRP A 141 -23.43 -2.40 -10.54
N CYS A 142 -24.17 -1.28 -10.53
CA CYS A 142 -23.84 -0.12 -11.36
C CYS A 142 -22.46 0.45 -11.03
N LEU A 143 -22.13 0.60 -9.73
CA LEU A 143 -20.82 1.10 -9.31
C LEU A 143 -19.70 0.15 -9.73
N ARG A 144 -19.91 -1.16 -9.60
CA ARG A 144 -18.94 -2.15 -10.06
C ARG A 144 -18.74 -2.10 -11.58
N LYS A 145 -19.81 -1.86 -12.35
CA LYS A 145 -19.71 -1.68 -13.80
C LYS A 145 -19.00 -0.38 -14.18
N LEU A 146 -19.28 0.72 -13.48
CA LEU A 146 -18.57 1.98 -13.69
C LEU A 146 -17.08 1.84 -13.36
N ASP A 147 -16.75 1.11 -12.30
CA ASP A 147 -15.38 0.82 -11.90
C ASP A 147 -14.66 -0.04 -12.95
N GLU A 148 -15.31 -1.11 -13.42
CA GLU A 148 -14.77 -2.00 -14.45
C GLU A 148 -14.37 -1.25 -15.75
N TYR A 149 -15.05 -0.14 -16.07
CA TYR A 149 -14.78 0.69 -17.24
C TYR A 149 -13.99 1.97 -16.92
N ASP A 150 -13.41 2.10 -15.71
CA ASP A 150 -12.68 3.29 -15.21
C ASP A 150 -13.49 4.61 -15.33
N ARG A 151 -14.82 4.51 -15.18
CA ARG A 151 -15.76 5.64 -15.21
C ARG A 151 -16.30 6.00 -13.84
N LEU A 152 -15.68 5.47 -12.78
CA LEU A 152 -16.08 5.80 -11.42
C LEU A 152 -15.77 7.28 -11.14
N PRO A 153 -16.71 8.07 -10.54
CA PRO A 153 -16.43 9.45 -10.17
C PRO A 153 -15.20 9.56 -9.26
N VAL A 154 -14.36 10.58 -9.49
CA VAL A 154 -13.08 10.79 -8.81
C VAL A 154 -13.24 10.74 -7.28
N LYS A 155 -14.30 11.35 -6.73
CA LYS A 155 -14.58 11.32 -5.28
C LYS A 155 -14.66 9.90 -4.69
N TYR A 156 -15.28 8.95 -5.42
CA TYR A 156 -15.37 7.56 -4.97
C TYR A 156 -14.03 6.85 -5.07
N ARG A 157 -13.27 7.11 -6.12
CA ARG A 157 -11.94 6.55 -6.33
C ARG A 157 -10.96 7.03 -5.26
N ASP A 158 -11.02 8.32 -4.90
CA ASP A 158 -10.14 8.90 -3.89
C ASP A 158 -10.45 8.38 -2.48
N CYS A 159 -11.72 8.11 -2.16
CA CYS A 159 -12.12 7.57 -0.87
C CYS A 159 -11.94 6.06 -0.74
N SER A 160 -11.87 5.32 -1.85
CA SER A 160 -11.79 3.85 -1.82
C SER A 160 -10.35 3.38 -1.55
N PRO A 161 -10.12 2.48 -0.59
CA PRO A 161 -8.81 1.90 -0.35
C PRO A 161 -8.36 0.96 -1.48
N ASP A 162 -9.28 0.50 -2.33
CA ASP A 162 -9.02 -0.47 -3.38
C ASP A 162 -8.49 0.17 -4.68
N HIS A 163 -8.36 1.51 -4.69
CA HIS A 163 -7.81 2.26 -5.81
C HIS A 163 -6.46 2.85 -5.46
N GLY A 164 -5.41 2.15 -5.79
CA GLY A 164 -4.02 2.55 -5.51
C GLY A 164 -3.02 1.65 -6.21
N SER A 165 -1.75 1.96 -6.03
CA SER A 165 -0.61 1.18 -6.53
C SER A 165 -0.22 0.06 -5.55
N LEU A 166 -0.39 0.31 -4.27
CA LEU A 166 -0.07 -0.61 -3.19
C LEU A 166 -1.00 -0.35 -1.99
N LEU A 167 -1.50 -1.41 -1.38
CA LEU A 167 -2.06 -1.38 -0.03
C LEU A 167 -1.03 -1.91 0.95
N ILE A 168 -0.60 -1.09 1.91
CA ILE A 168 0.37 -1.52 2.94
C ILE A 168 -0.25 -1.50 4.33
N SER A 169 0.01 -2.56 5.09
CA SER A 169 -0.33 -2.66 6.51
C SER A 169 0.90 -2.99 7.33
N SER A 170 1.19 -2.16 8.33
CA SER A 170 2.28 -2.40 9.28
C SER A 170 1.73 -2.98 10.57
N LEU A 171 2.04 -4.24 10.85
CA LEU A 171 1.66 -4.96 12.05
C LEU A 171 2.79 -5.01 13.09
N ALA A 172 3.91 -4.35 12.81
CA ALA A 172 5.10 -4.34 13.68
C ALA A 172 4.80 -3.85 15.10
N ALA A 173 3.97 -2.82 15.23
CA ALA A 173 3.57 -2.27 16.54
C ALA A 173 2.69 -3.23 17.37
N HIS A 174 2.08 -4.23 16.73
CA HIS A 174 1.16 -5.16 17.39
C HIS A 174 1.82 -6.50 17.77
N GLY A 175 3.09 -6.72 17.41
CA GLY A 175 3.81 -7.97 17.67
C GLY A 175 3.19 -9.20 16.99
N VAL A 176 2.37 -8.99 15.95
CA VAL A 176 1.66 -10.04 15.22
C VAL A 176 2.38 -10.32 13.90
N ARG A 177 2.41 -11.60 13.50
CA ARG A 177 2.96 -11.98 12.20
C ARG A 177 2.15 -11.33 11.07
N PRO A 178 2.80 -10.95 9.94
CA PRO A 178 2.08 -10.38 8.82
C PRO A 178 1.06 -11.39 8.28
N THR A 179 -0.04 -10.89 7.72
CA THR A 179 -1.10 -11.69 7.12
C THR A 179 -1.18 -11.40 5.62
N TYR A 180 -1.69 -12.36 4.84
CA TYR A 180 -2.00 -12.10 3.44
C TYR A 180 -3.29 -11.28 3.35
N MET A 181 -3.19 -10.09 2.78
CA MET A 181 -4.34 -9.22 2.50
C MET A 181 -4.79 -9.47 1.07
N CYS A 182 -5.83 -10.29 0.90
CA CYS A 182 -6.35 -10.62 -0.42
C CYS A 182 -6.87 -9.38 -1.14
N LEU A 183 -6.64 -9.33 -2.44
CA LEU A 183 -7.14 -8.27 -3.31
C LEU A 183 -8.64 -8.47 -3.54
N GLY A 184 -9.41 -7.38 -3.48
CA GLY A 184 -10.84 -7.40 -3.73
C GLY A 184 -11.21 -7.47 -5.20
N ASP A 185 -12.49 -7.77 -5.47
CA ASP A 185 -13.05 -7.71 -6.84
C ASP A 185 -13.44 -6.28 -7.26
N PHE A 186 -13.44 -5.35 -6.31
CA PHE A 186 -13.70 -3.94 -6.54
C PHE A 186 -12.38 -3.17 -6.49
N GLY A 187 -12.24 -2.18 -7.36
CA GLY A 187 -11.03 -1.40 -7.47
C GLY A 187 -9.95 -2.03 -8.37
N HIS A 188 -8.83 -1.36 -8.44
CA HIS A 188 -7.74 -1.68 -9.37
C HIS A 188 -6.40 -1.85 -8.65
N LEU A 189 -6.42 -2.38 -7.42
CA LEU A 189 -5.24 -2.58 -6.62
C LEU A 189 -4.43 -3.77 -7.16
N PRO A 190 -3.19 -3.57 -7.66
CA PRO A 190 -2.38 -4.66 -8.21
C PRO A 190 -1.66 -5.47 -7.14
N MET A 191 -1.44 -4.88 -5.96
CA MET A 191 -0.63 -5.50 -4.93
C MET A 191 -1.02 -5.04 -3.53
N SER A 192 -0.92 -5.95 -2.57
CA SER A 192 -0.98 -5.65 -1.13
C SER A 192 0.26 -6.18 -0.42
N LEU A 193 0.73 -5.45 0.59
CA LEU A 193 1.92 -5.76 1.37
C LEU A 193 1.60 -5.64 2.87
N SER A 194 1.81 -6.71 3.60
CA SER A 194 1.75 -6.72 5.06
C SER A 194 3.15 -6.91 5.62
N ILE A 195 3.56 -6.04 6.54
CA ILE A 195 4.89 -6.07 7.16
C ILE A 195 4.79 -6.22 8.68
N SER A 196 5.74 -6.95 9.25
CA SER A 196 5.95 -7.05 10.69
C SER A 196 7.43 -7.26 11.00
N THR A 197 7.82 -6.98 12.23
CA THR A 197 9.17 -7.28 12.72
C THR A 197 9.13 -8.51 13.61
N ASN A 198 10.00 -9.47 13.32
CA ASN A 198 10.19 -10.67 14.10
C ASN A 198 11.61 -10.70 14.67
N THR A 199 11.79 -11.37 15.80
CA THR A 199 13.11 -11.65 16.36
C THR A 199 13.57 -13.02 15.87
N LEU A 200 14.72 -13.07 15.21
CA LEU A 200 15.35 -14.29 14.74
C LEU A 200 16.65 -14.50 15.54
N GLY A 201 16.58 -15.20 16.68
CA GLY A 201 17.67 -15.21 17.67
C GLY A 201 17.88 -13.80 18.23
N ASP A 202 19.12 -13.29 18.17
CA ASP A 202 19.48 -11.95 18.64
C ASP A 202 19.27 -10.84 17.59
N ARG A 203 18.82 -11.20 16.38
CA ARG A 203 18.64 -10.25 15.27
C ARG A 203 17.17 -9.95 15.03
N ARG A 204 16.90 -8.74 14.57
CA ARG A 204 15.57 -8.34 14.10
C ARG A 204 15.46 -8.57 12.61
N ALA A 205 14.38 -9.19 12.20
CA ALA A 205 14.07 -9.45 10.80
C ALA A 205 12.74 -8.82 10.40
N LEU A 206 12.70 -8.27 9.20
CA LEU A 206 11.46 -7.88 8.54
C LEU A 206 10.80 -9.12 7.95
N SER A 207 9.65 -9.47 8.48
CA SER A 207 8.77 -10.44 7.85
C SER A 207 7.76 -9.70 7.00
N PHE A 208 7.60 -10.09 5.74
CA PHE A 208 6.61 -9.49 4.87
C PHE A 208 5.85 -10.54 4.07
N ARG A 209 4.59 -10.25 3.83
CA ARG A 209 3.69 -11.03 2.99
C ARG A 209 3.07 -10.14 1.93
N VAL A 210 3.11 -10.65 0.71
CA VAL A 210 2.65 -9.93 -0.46
C VAL A 210 1.59 -10.75 -1.17
N VAL A 211 0.54 -10.08 -1.62
CA VAL A 211 -0.42 -10.63 -2.58
C VAL A 211 -0.35 -9.76 -3.83
N SER A 212 -0.15 -10.36 -4.98
CA SER A 212 -0.07 -9.66 -6.25
C SER A 212 -1.03 -10.26 -7.28
N ASP A 213 -1.50 -9.43 -8.22
CA ASP A 213 -2.37 -9.84 -9.31
C ASP A 213 -1.53 -10.32 -10.50
N SER A 214 -1.54 -11.62 -10.78
CA SER A 214 -0.79 -12.23 -11.89
C SER A 214 -1.24 -11.77 -13.29
N ARG A 215 -2.37 -11.09 -13.39
CA ARG A 215 -2.85 -10.51 -14.65
C ARG A 215 -2.13 -9.20 -14.99
N VAL A 216 -1.56 -8.51 -13.97
CA VAL A 216 -0.84 -7.23 -14.12
C VAL A 216 0.57 -7.46 -14.61
N ALA A 217 1.27 -8.43 -14.04
CA ALA A 217 2.59 -8.85 -14.46
C ALA A 217 2.78 -10.33 -14.11
N ASP A 218 3.64 -11.02 -14.84
CA ASP A 218 3.92 -12.42 -14.57
C ASP A 218 4.75 -12.62 -13.29
N VAL A 219 4.81 -13.86 -12.84
CA VAL A 219 5.53 -14.24 -11.60
C VAL A 219 7.02 -13.90 -11.68
N TYR A 220 7.64 -14.06 -12.84
CA TYR A 220 9.06 -13.77 -13.01
C TYR A 220 9.34 -12.28 -12.87
N TYR A 221 8.52 -11.43 -13.46
CA TYR A 221 8.65 -9.98 -13.33
C TYR A 221 8.47 -9.52 -11.88
N PHE A 222 7.47 -10.05 -11.18
CA PHE A 222 7.31 -9.78 -9.74
C PHE A 222 8.50 -10.29 -8.93
N THR A 223 9.04 -11.47 -9.24
CA THR A 223 10.21 -12.01 -8.55
C THR A 223 11.42 -11.10 -8.71
N GLU A 224 11.70 -10.62 -9.91
CA GLU A 224 12.81 -9.67 -10.15
C GLU A 224 12.57 -8.34 -9.43
N ALA A 225 11.33 -7.82 -9.43
CA ALA A 225 10.98 -6.63 -8.68
C ALA A 225 11.22 -6.82 -7.17
N PHE A 226 10.86 -7.98 -6.60
CA PHE A 226 11.14 -8.26 -5.18
C PHE A 226 12.62 -8.47 -4.87
N LYS A 227 13.39 -9.04 -5.78
CA LYS A 227 14.85 -9.10 -5.62
C LYS A 227 15.43 -7.69 -5.54
N TYR A 228 15.04 -6.81 -6.46
CA TYR A 228 15.47 -5.42 -6.45
C TYR A 228 15.01 -4.69 -5.18
N PHE A 229 13.75 -4.86 -4.79
CA PHE A 229 13.21 -4.30 -3.54
C PHE A 229 14.04 -4.72 -2.31
N LYS A 230 14.40 -6.01 -2.18
CA LYS A 230 15.27 -6.50 -1.10
C LYS A 230 16.68 -5.92 -1.18
N GLN A 231 17.23 -5.80 -2.38
CA GLN A 231 18.54 -5.17 -2.59
C GLN A 231 18.57 -3.72 -2.11
N VAL A 232 17.52 -2.96 -2.39
CA VAL A 232 17.38 -1.57 -1.93
C VAL A 232 17.22 -1.50 -0.41
N LEU A 233 16.46 -2.41 0.22
CA LEU A 233 16.31 -2.49 1.67
C LEU A 233 17.63 -2.84 2.38
N ASN A 234 18.46 -3.69 1.77
CA ASN A 234 19.79 -4.03 2.29
C ASN A 234 20.82 -2.91 2.08
N ASN A 235 20.56 -1.98 1.16
CA ASN A 235 21.42 -0.82 0.92
C ASN A 235 20.61 0.48 0.94
N PRO A 236 20.13 0.91 2.13
CA PRO A 236 19.21 2.03 2.25
C PRO A 236 19.83 3.39 1.86
N ALA A 237 21.15 3.50 1.78
CA ALA A 237 21.83 4.70 1.29
C ALA A 237 21.42 5.07 -0.16
N LEU A 238 21.00 4.10 -0.96
CA LEU A 238 20.48 4.34 -2.31
C LEU A 238 19.21 5.19 -2.32
N LEU A 239 18.50 5.28 -1.21
CA LEU A 239 17.23 6.00 -1.07
C LEU A 239 17.41 7.49 -0.72
N GLU A 240 18.63 7.92 -0.41
CA GLU A 240 18.92 9.34 -0.13
C GLU A 240 18.93 10.19 -1.42
N GLN A 241 19.14 9.56 -2.56
CA GLN A 241 19.17 10.23 -3.86
C GLN A 241 18.03 9.73 -4.75
N GLY A 242 17.64 10.53 -5.72
CA GLY A 242 16.69 10.10 -6.75
C GLY A 242 17.22 8.90 -7.57
N PRO A 243 16.35 8.20 -8.30
CA PRO A 243 16.72 7.06 -9.16
C PRO A 243 17.61 7.48 -10.32
#